data_5fb700d3af0d75860da4aec798f5174f
#
_entry.id   5fb700d3af0d75860da4aec798f5174f
#
_cell.length_a   1.000
_cell.length_b   1.000
_cell.length_c   1.000
_cell.angle_alpha   90.00
_cell.angle_beta   90.00
_cell.angle_gamma   90.00
#
_symmetry.space_group_name_H-M   'P 1'
#
loop_
_entity.id
_entity.type
_entity.pdbx_description
1 polymer ?
#
loop_
_entity_poly.entity_id
_entity_poly.type
_entity_poly.pdbx_seq_one_letter_code
_entity_poly.pdbx_strand_id
1 'polypeptide(L)'
;MASKEVVVEEVVKSEEVKEISPVLVNSVESLKIRIDEIRKAQQEFSTFSQEKVDKIFLAAATAANQNRIYLAKLAYEETGMGIVEDKVIKNHFASEYVYNAYKDTVTCGVIERDEAFGFTQIAEPVGVLGAVIPTTNPTSTAIFKSLISLKTRNGIIFSPHPRAKKSTIEAAKIVHDAAVEAGAPKGFIGWVDEPSFEITTTIMSEVDLILATGGPGMVKSAYSSGKPAVGVGPGNVPAIIDESADIKTAVSSILVSKSFDNGMICASEQSVIVPEKIYEEVKKEFKYRGAYFLNKEETQKVGDVILINGALNAKIVGQPAHVIAKMAGVDIPKESRIIIGEVESVDIGEPFAHEKLSPVLAMYKS
;
A
#
# COMPACT_ATOMS: atom_id res chain seq x y z
N MET A 1 -30.69 45.71 60.89
CA MET A 1 -29.35 45.72 60.31
C MET A 1 -29.28 44.53 59.36
N ALA A 2 -29.38 44.79 58.09
CA ALA A 2 -29.39 43.75 57.03
C ALA A 2 -28.02 43.78 56.35
N SER A 3 -27.24 42.72 56.47
CA SER A 3 -25.98 42.52 55.73
C SER A 3 -26.27 42.08 54.29
N LYS A 4 -25.82 42.85 53.32
CA LYS A 4 -25.81 42.53 51.91
C LYS A 4 -24.63 41.60 51.62
N GLU A 5 -24.91 40.37 51.19
CA GLU A 5 -23.92 39.51 50.50
C GLU A 5 -23.73 40.00 49.08
N VAL A 6 -22.49 40.27 48.71
CA VAL A 6 -22.09 40.57 47.33
C VAL A 6 -21.64 39.25 46.71
N VAL A 7 -22.44 38.76 45.76
CA VAL A 7 -22.08 37.64 44.87
C VAL A 7 -21.21 38.21 43.78
N VAL A 8 -19.94 37.78 43.73
CA VAL A 8 -19.02 38.05 42.62
C VAL A 8 -19.18 36.93 41.62
N GLU A 9 -19.86 37.19 40.50
CA GLU A 9 -19.87 36.32 39.32
C GLU A 9 -18.52 36.45 38.61
N GLU A 10 -17.69 35.41 38.71
CA GLU A 10 -16.53 35.23 37.85
C GLU A 10 -17.02 34.83 36.45
N VAL A 11 -16.93 35.74 35.49
CA VAL A 11 -17.12 35.50 34.08
C VAL A 11 -15.88 34.74 33.56
N VAL A 12 -16.00 33.41 33.47
CA VAL A 12 -15.05 32.59 32.76
C VAL A 12 -15.21 32.91 31.27
N LYS A 13 -14.30 33.70 30.72
CA LYS A 13 -14.16 33.88 29.28
C LYS A 13 -13.71 32.55 28.71
N SER A 14 -14.60 31.86 27.95
CA SER A 14 -14.25 30.79 27.08
C SER A 14 -13.32 31.35 25.98
N GLU A 15 -12.04 30.98 26.02
CA GLU A 15 -11.14 31.18 24.91
C GLU A 15 -11.72 30.39 23.71
N GLU A 16 -12.16 31.11 22.70
CA GLU A 16 -12.50 30.52 21.40
C GLU A 16 -11.28 29.81 20.87
N VAL A 17 -11.32 28.49 20.87
CA VAL A 17 -10.34 27.65 20.17
C VAL A 17 -10.48 27.98 18.68
N LYS A 18 -9.63 28.86 18.18
CA LYS A 18 -9.52 29.13 16.74
C LYS A 18 -9.32 27.77 16.07
N GLU A 19 -10.28 27.36 15.25
CA GLU A 19 -10.07 26.27 14.30
C GLU A 19 -8.88 26.65 13.40
N ILE A 20 -7.73 26.05 13.70
CA ILE A 20 -6.56 26.17 12.83
C ILE A 20 -6.89 25.31 11.62
N SER A 21 -7.20 25.95 10.49
CA SER A 21 -7.28 25.25 9.20
C SER A 21 -5.98 24.46 9.02
N PRO A 22 -6.04 23.17 8.62
CA PRO A 22 -4.84 22.36 8.48
C PRO A 22 -3.86 23.05 7.52
N VAL A 23 -2.58 23.14 7.93
CA VAL A 23 -1.52 23.75 7.12
C VAL A 23 -1.39 22.96 5.82
N LEU A 24 -1.55 23.63 4.68
CA LEU A 24 -1.35 23.03 3.36
C LEU A 24 0.15 22.70 3.18
N VAL A 25 0.49 21.43 2.97
CA VAL A 25 1.87 20.98 2.84
C VAL A 25 2.31 21.01 1.37
N ASN A 26 2.94 22.12 0.97
CA ASN A 26 3.41 22.39 -0.40
C ASN A 26 4.88 22.88 -0.47
N SER A 27 5.56 23.00 0.67
CA SER A 27 6.95 23.40 0.79
C SER A 27 7.63 22.65 1.94
N VAL A 28 8.96 22.74 2.00
CA VAL A 28 9.75 22.16 3.10
C VAL A 28 9.41 22.82 4.44
N GLU A 29 9.14 24.13 4.44
CA GLU A 29 8.77 24.88 5.65
C GLU A 29 7.41 24.39 6.19
N SER A 30 6.38 24.32 5.33
CA SER A 30 5.05 23.84 5.71
C SER A 30 5.07 22.36 6.12
N LEU A 31 5.95 21.56 5.49
CA LEU A 31 6.20 20.17 5.88
C LEU A 31 6.72 20.06 7.32
N LYS A 32 7.74 20.84 7.68
CA LYS A 32 8.32 20.81 9.04
C LYS A 32 7.30 21.23 10.10
N ILE A 33 6.53 22.27 9.83
CA ILE A 33 5.42 22.68 10.72
C ILE A 33 4.44 21.51 10.90
N ARG A 34 4.07 20.83 9.81
CA ARG A 34 3.14 19.70 9.86
C ARG A 34 3.69 18.51 10.64
N ILE A 35 4.97 18.18 10.47
CA ILE A 35 5.64 17.10 11.23
C ILE A 35 5.64 17.43 12.72
N ASP A 36 5.88 18.68 13.11
CA ASP A 36 5.85 19.11 14.51
C ASP A 36 4.44 19.02 15.12
N GLU A 37 3.39 19.35 14.35
CA GLU A 37 1.99 19.16 14.75
C GLU A 37 1.68 17.68 14.98
N ILE A 38 2.07 16.81 14.03
CA ILE A 38 1.90 15.35 14.14
C ILE A 38 2.65 14.84 15.38
N ARG A 39 3.87 15.33 15.64
CA ARG A 39 4.67 14.91 16.80
C ARG A 39 4.00 15.26 18.12
N LYS A 40 3.40 16.45 18.23
CA LYS A 40 2.62 16.85 19.42
C LYS A 40 1.40 15.96 19.63
N ALA A 41 0.63 15.71 18.56
CA ALA A 41 -0.52 14.80 18.61
C ALA A 41 -0.10 13.36 18.96
N GLN A 42 1.04 12.89 18.42
CA GLN A 42 1.59 11.58 18.73
C GLN A 42 2.02 11.46 20.21
N GLN A 43 2.62 12.50 20.78
CA GLN A 43 2.99 12.52 22.21
C GLN A 43 1.74 12.38 23.09
N GLU A 44 0.65 13.06 22.79
CA GLU A 44 -0.63 12.89 23.47
C GLU A 44 -1.14 11.44 23.27
N PHE A 45 -1.13 10.94 22.04
CA PHE A 45 -1.60 9.60 21.70
C PHE A 45 -0.79 8.50 22.40
N SER A 46 0.51 8.72 22.64
CA SER A 46 1.39 7.75 23.31
C SER A 46 0.92 7.39 24.72
N THR A 47 0.16 8.27 25.38
CA THR A 47 -0.36 8.08 26.74
C THR A 47 -1.66 7.27 26.82
N PHE A 48 -2.25 6.91 25.65
CA PHE A 48 -3.55 6.22 25.62
C PHE A 48 -3.44 4.76 26.08
N SER A 49 -4.49 4.32 26.78
CA SER A 49 -4.64 2.91 27.16
C SER A 49 -4.96 2.03 25.96
N GLN A 50 -4.69 0.72 26.09
CA GLN A 50 -5.04 -0.27 25.07
C GLN A 50 -6.51 -0.20 24.66
N GLU A 51 -7.42 -0.07 25.63
CA GLU A 51 -8.87 0.01 25.39
C GLU A 51 -9.24 1.22 24.50
N LYS A 52 -8.65 2.39 24.78
CA LYS A 52 -8.87 3.59 23.93
C LYS A 52 -8.33 3.39 22.52
N VAL A 53 -7.12 2.82 22.40
CA VAL A 53 -6.50 2.52 21.10
C VAL A 53 -7.34 1.54 20.30
N ASP A 54 -7.84 0.49 20.95
CA ASP A 54 -8.66 -0.54 20.28
C ASP A 54 -9.99 0.02 19.77
N LYS A 55 -10.64 0.90 20.57
CA LYS A 55 -11.86 1.61 20.15
C LYS A 55 -11.61 2.48 18.90
N ILE A 56 -10.51 3.24 18.89
CA ILE A 56 -10.12 4.10 17.77
C ILE A 56 -9.79 3.25 16.54
N PHE A 57 -9.03 2.17 16.74
CA PHE A 57 -8.64 1.24 15.67
C PHE A 57 -9.87 0.61 14.98
N LEU A 58 -10.87 0.18 15.75
CA LEU A 58 -12.13 -0.35 15.22
C LEU A 58 -12.89 0.70 14.40
N ALA A 59 -13.05 1.93 14.94
CA ALA A 59 -13.78 3.00 14.27
C ALA A 59 -13.12 3.36 12.92
N ALA A 60 -11.79 3.52 12.92
CA ALA A 60 -11.00 3.82 11.74
C ALA A 60 -11.08 2.72 10.67
N ALA A 61 -10.93 1.45 11.06
CA ALA A 61 -11.06 0.31 10.15
C ALA A 61 -12.47 0.19 9.56
N THR A 62 -13.50 0.40 10.39
CA THR A 62 -14.90 0.37 9.96
C THR A 62 -15.19 1.46 8.93
N ALA A 63 -14.75 2.70 9.16
CA ALA A 63 -14.94 3.80 8.23
C ALA A 63 -14.22 3.57 6.89
N ALA A 64 -12.98 3.07 6.93
CA ALA A 64 -12.24 2.71 5.73
C ALA A 64 -12.97 1.61 4.92
N ASN A 65 -13.46 0.57 5.60
CA ASN A 65 -14.20 -0.53 4.96
C ASN A 65 -15.54 -0.06 4.37
N GLN A 66 -16.28 0.80 5.04
CA GLN A 66 -17.52 1.38 4.53
C GLN A 66 -17.29 2.20 3.26
N ASN A 67 -16.15 2.88 3.15
CA ASN A 67 -15.78 3.68 1.98
C ASN A 67 -14.98 2.91 0.92
N ARG A 68 -14.80 1.59 1.04
CA ARG A 68 -13.96 0.79 0.14
C ARG A 68 -14.33 0.89 -1.34
N ILE A 69 -15.63 1.01 -1.67
CA ILE A 69 -16.13 1.14 -3.05
C ILE A 69 -15.83 2.54 -3.58
N TYR A 70 -16.13 3.56 -2.82
CA TYR A 70 -15.84 4.95 -3.18
C TYR A 70 -14.35 5.16 -3.46
N LEU A 71 -13.50 4.73 -2.54
CA LEU A 71 -12.05 4.82 -2.68
C LEU A 71 -11.49 4.01 -3.86
N ALA A 72 -12.08 2.86 -4.17
CA ALA A 72 -11.69 2.06 -5.33
C ALA A 72 -11.98 2.79 -6.66
N LYS A 73 -13.16 3.39 -6.78
CA LYS A 73 -13.53 4.20 -7.95
C LYS A 73 -12.63 5.42 -8.10
N LEU A 74 -12.40 6.16 -7.01
CA LEU A 74 -11.53 7.33 -7.00
C LEU A 74 -10.09 6.98 -7.44
N ALA A 75 -9.53 5.88 -6.94
CA ALA A 75 -8.20 5.42 -7.32
C ALA A 75 -8.12 5.02 -8.81
N TYR A 76 -9.15 4.37 -9.35
CA TYR A 76 -9.22 4.02 -10.76
C TYR A 76 -9.37 5.28 -11.64
N GLU A 77 -10.26 6.19 -11.29
CA GLU A 77 -10.49 7.43 -12.04
C GLU A 77 -9.23 8.31 -12.09
N GLU A 78 -8.47 8.38 -10.98
CA GLU A 78 -7.25 9.18 -10.92
C GLU A 78 -6.07 8.53 -11.66
N THR A 79 -5.91 7.21 -11.57
CA THR A 79 -4.72 6.52 -12.08
C THR A 79 -4.90 5.90 -13.46
N GLY A 80 -6.12 5.54 -13.84
CA GLY A 80 -6.43 4.76 -15.06
C GLY A 80 -5.91 3.32 -15.02
N MET A 81 -5.61 2.79 -13.83
CA MET A 81 -4.94 1.50 -13.65
C MET A 81 -5.83 0.48 -12.94
N GLY A 82 -5.76 -0.77 -13.37
CA GLY A 82 -6.36 -1.91 -12.69
C GLY A 82 -7.87 -2.08 -12.93
N ILE A 83 -8.56 -2.65 -11.96
CA ILE A 83 -9.98 -3.02 -12.01
C ILE A 83 -10.65 -2.54 -10.73
N VAL A 84 -11.77 -1.82 -10.85
CA VAL A 84 -12.47 -1.22 -9.69
C VAL A 84 -12.89 -2.27 -8.67
N GLU A 85 -13.47 -3.38 -9.12
CA GLU A 85 -13.94 -4.47 -8.27
C GLU A 85 -12.81 -5.10 -7.46
N ASP A 86 -11.65 -5.28 -8.06
CA ASP A 86 -10.46 -5.81 -7.39
C ASP A 86 -9.87 -4.80 -6.40
N LYS A 87 -9.92 -3.50 -6.72
CA LYS A 87 -9.52 -2.44 -5.77
C LYS A 87 -10.46 -2.38 -4.55
N VAL A 88 -11.74 -2.70 -4.71
CA VAL A 88 -12.67 -2.85 -3.58
C VAL A 88 -12.20 -3.97 -2.65
N ILE A 89 -11.77 -5.12 -3.23
CA ILE A 89 -11.21 -6.23 -2.46
C ILE A 89 -9.93 -5.82 -1.74
N LYS A 90 -9.02 -5.08 -2.41
CA LYS A 90 -7.79 -4.55 -1.79
C LYS A 90 -8.09 -3.63 -0.61
N ASN A 91 -9.05 -2.71 -0.75
CA ASN A 91 -9.44 -1.81 0.34
C ASN A 91 -10.12 -2.57 1.49
N HIS A 92 -10.93 -3.58 1.18
CA HIS A 92 -11.52 -4.48 2.18
C HIS A 92 -10.44 -5.25 2.94
N PHE A 93 -9.45 -5.80 2.24
CA PHE A 93 -8.31 -6.47 2.87
C PHE A 93 -7.54 -5.52 3.79
N ALA A 94 -7.22 -4.31 3.30
CA ALA A 94 -6.43 -3.32 4.04
C ALA A 94 -7.16 -2.78 5.29
N SER A 95 -8.48 -2.86 5.34
CA SER A 95 -9.30 -2.43 6.47
C SER A 95 -9.75 -3.60 7.36
N GLU A 96 -10.63 -4.45 6.86
CA GLU A 96 -11.30 -5.51 7.63
C GLU A 96 -10.34 -6.63 8.04
N TYR A 97 -9.55 -7.16 7.09
CA TYR A 97 -8.62 -8.25 7.39
C TYR A 97 -7.48 -7.78 8.28
N VAL A 98 -6.95 -6.58 8.04
CA VAL A 98 -5.91 -5.97 8.89
C VAL A 98 -6.45 -5.75 10.32
N TYR A 99 -7.67 -5.22 10.46
CA TYR A 99 -8.30 -5.09 11.76
C TYR A 99 -8.41 -6.45 12.47
N ASN A 100 -8.97 -7.45 11.80
CA ASN A 100 -9.15 -8.78 12.41
C ASN A 100 -7.82 -9.47 12.77
N ALA A 101 -6.75 -9.22 12.00
CA ALA A 101 -5.44 -9.76 12.28
C ALA A 101 -4.77 -9.15 13.53
N TYR A 102 -5.04 -7.86 13.82
CA TYR A 102 -4.31 -7.13 14.85
C TYR A 102 -5.18 -6.61 16.00
N LYS A 103 -6.51 -6.80 15.98
CA LYS A 103 -7.41 -6.29 17.05
C LYS A 103 -7.02 -6.75 18.45
N ASP A 104 -6.56 -7.98 18.58
CA ASP A 104 -6.19 -8.60 19.86
C ASP A 104 -4.70 -8.44 20.20
N THR A 105 -3.93 -7.78 19.33
CA THR A 105 -2.50 -7.54 19.58
C THR A 105 -2.29 -6.48 20.65
N VAL A 106 -1.53 -6.82 21.70
CA VAL A 106 -1.15 -5.87 22.75
C VAL A 106 -0.08 -4.92 22.21
N THR A 107 -0.37 -3.61 22.22
CA THR A 107 0.50 -2.54 21.72
C THR A 107 0.73 -1.42 22.73
N CYS A 108 0.23 -1.58 23.96
CA CYS A 108 0.35 -0.62 25.03
C CYS A 108 0.83 -1.30 26.32
N GLY A 109 1.92 -0.79 26.90
CA GLY A 109 2.41 -1.26 28.19
C GLY A 109 3.13 -2.63 28.10
N VAL A 110 3.06 -3.39 29.16
CA VAL A 110 3.80 -4.66 29.29
C VAL A 110 3.19 -5.73 28.38
N ILE A 111 3.99 -6.27 27.47
CA ILE A 111 3.61 -7.38 26.57
C ILE A 111 3.90 -8.73 27.26
N GLU A 112 5.08 -8.83 27.89
CA GLU A 112 5.57 -10.09 28.44
C GLU A 112 6.46 -9.82 29.64
N ARG A 113 6.43 -10.72 30.62
CA ARG A 113 7.41 -10.81 31.70
C ARG A 113 8.00 -12.23 31.69
N ASP A 114 9.29 -12.32 31.50
CA ASP A 114 10.03 -13.56 31.63
C ASP A 114 10.79 -13.57 32.95
N GLU A 115 10.27 -14.29 33.93
CA GLU A 115 10.87 -14.39 35.25
C GLU A 115 12.14 -15.24 35.24
N ALA A 116 12.27 -16.19 34.30
CA ALA A 116 13.43 -17.05 34.19
C ALA A 116 14.67 -16.32 33.69
N PHE A 117 14.46 -15.41 32.72
CA PHE A 117 15.54 -14.57 32.15
C PHE A 117 15.59 -13.16 32.76
N GLY A 118 14.63 -12.80 33.61
CA GLY A 118 14.63 -11.52 34.34
C GLY A 118 14.39 -10.29 33.46
N PHE A 119 13.63 -10.40 32.36
CA PHE A 119 13.28 -9.25 31.53
C PHE A 119 11.77 -8.98 31.45
N THR A 120 11.44 -7.73 31.15
CA THR A 120 10.06 -7.29 30.86
C THR A 120 10.06 -6.61 29.50
N GLN A 121 9.20 -7.08 28.60
CA GLN A 121 8.99 -6.48 27.29
C GLN A 121 7.84 -5.49 27.36
N ILE A 122 8.09 -4.25 26.91
CA ILE A 122 7.13 -3.15 26.95
C ILE A 122 6.91 -2.63 25.53
N ALA A 123 5.64 -2.47 25.11
CA ALA A 123 5.29 -1.87 23.83
C ALA A 123 5.27 -0.34 23.95
N GLU A 124 6.13 0.31 23.17
CA GLU A 124 6.20 1.77 23.05
C GLU A 124 6.11 2.22 21.60
N PRO A 125 5.48 3.39 21.31
CA PRO A 125 5.47 3.95 19.97
C PRO A 125 6.88 4.39 19.55
N VAL A 126 7.15 4.31 18.24
CA VAL A 126 8.42 4.75 17.66
C VAL A 126 8.48 6.28 17.54
N GLY A 127 7.33 6.93 17.30
CA GLY A 127 7.23 8.37 17.09
C GLY A 127 6.42 8.72 15.83
N VAL A 128 6.99 9.51 14.92
CA VAL A 128 6.37 9.92 13.67
C VAL A 128 6.88 9.05 12.53
N LEU A 129 5.96 8.45 11.78
CA LEU A 129 6.23 7.62 10.62
C LEU A 129 6.16 8.44 9.33
N GLY A 130 7.13 8.26 8.42
CA GLY A 130 7.08 8.81 7.07
C GLY A 130 6.64 7.72 6.08
N ALA A 131 5.50 7.90 5.42
CA ALA A 131 4.90 6.90 4.56
C ALA A 131 4.94 7.30 3.09
N VAL A 132 5.75 6.63 2.28
CA VAL A 132 5.76 6.78 0.81
C VAL A 132 4.72 5.84 0.21
N ILE A 133 3.85 6.38 -0.66
CA ILE A 133 2.70 5.68 -1.23
C ILE A 133 2.85 5.53 -2.74
N PRO A 134 2.66 4.32 -3.31
CA PRO A 134 2.77 4.06 -4.74
C PRO A 134 1.47 4.42 -5.49
N THR A 135 1.56 4.54 -6.83
CA THR A 135 0.38 4.70 -7.70
C THR A 135 -0.47 3.44 -7.82
N THR A 136 0.15 2.28 -7.66
CA THR A 136 -0.50 0.98 -7.92
C THR A 136 -1.55 0.62 -6.88
N ASN A 137 -1.34 1.02 -5.63
CA ASN A 137 -2.20 0.67 -4.50
C ASN A 137 -2.37 1.87 -3.55
N PRO A 138 -2.83 3.04 -4.03
CA PRO A 138 -2.78 4.26 -3.23
C PRO A 138 -3.68 4.21 -2.00
N THR A 139 -4.93 3.81 -2.17
CA THR A 139 -5.94 3.80 -1.11
C THR A 139 -5.69 2.68 -0.09
N SER A 140 -5.49 1.44 -0.55
CA SER A 140 -5.25 0.31 0.35
C SER A 140 -3.95 0.46 1.14
N THR A 141 -2.88 1.02 0.54
CA THR A 141 -1.63 1.29 1.25
C THR A 141 -1.79 2.40 2.30
N ALA A 142 -2.53 3.47 1.98
CA ALA A 142 -2.82 4.54 2.93
C ALA A 142 -3.68 4.03 4.11
N ILE A 143 -4.74 3.25 3.83
CA ILE A 143 -5.56 2.60 4.87
C ILE A 143 -4.69 1.73 5.77
N PHE A 144 -3.94 0.79 5.21
CA PHE A 144 -3.10 -0.13 5.96
C PHE A 144 -2.11 0.61 6.87
N LYS A 145 -1.34 1.56 6.29
CA LYS A 145 -0.33 2.30 7.06
C LYS A 145 -0.95 3.19 8.14
N SER A 146 -2.12 3.78 7.88
CA SER A 146 -2.87 4.52 8.90
C SER A 146 -3.29 3.62 10.06
N LEU A 147 -3.85 2.46 9.76
CA LEU A 147 -4.35 1.52 10.77
C LEU A 147 -3.25 0.97 11.67
N ILE A 148 -2.11 0.56 11.11
CA ILE A 148 -0.98 0.08 11.93
C ILE A 148 -0.35 1.20 12.74
N SER A 149 -0.31 2.44 12.20
CA SER A 149 0.14 3.63 12.92
C SER A 149 -0.76 3.90 14.13
N LEU A 150 -2.08 3.87 13.95
CA LEU A 150 -3.07 4.00 15.02
C LEU A 150 -2.90 2.93 16.10
N LYS A 151 -2.88 1.65 15.69
CA LYS A 151 -2.79 0.53 16.64
C LYS A 151 -1.53 0.60 17.50
N THR A 152 -0.46 1.18 16.98
CA THR A 152 0.84 1.32 17.67
C THR A 152 1.09 2.72 18.25
N ARG A 153 0.09 3.59 18.29
CA ARG A 153 0.15 4.97 18.84
C ARG A 153 1.22 5.85 18.18
N ASN A 154 1.52 5.63 16.91
CA ASN A 154 2.44 6.46 16.15
C ASN A 154 1.70 7.56 15.39
N GLY A 155 2.36 8.71 15.21
CA GLY A 155 1.94 9.69 14.22
C GLY A 155 2.39 9.27 12.80
N ILE A 156 1.74 9.77 11.75
CA ILE A 156 2.14 9.43 10.37
C ILE A 156 1.94 10.59 9.42
N ILE A 157 2.90 10.80 8.51
CA ILE A 157 2.79 11.71 7.37
C ILE A 157 2.91 10.96 6.06
N PHE A 158 1.96 11.17 5.16
CA PHE A 158 1.92 10.54 3.84
C PHE A 158 2.59 11.39 2.78
N SER A 159 3.50 10.78 2.01
CA SER A 159 4.01 11.30 0.74
C SER A 159 3.35 10.52 -0.41
N PRO A 160 2.23 11.03 -0.98
CA PRO A 160 1.55 10.37 -2.08
C PRO A 160 2.37 10.47 -3.37
N HIS A 161 2.23 9.48 -4.24
CA HIS A 161 2.74 9.60 -5.60
C HIS A 161 1.94 10.70 -6.34
N PRO A 162 2.57 11.60 -7.15
CA PRO A 162 1.87 12.70 -7.82
C PRO A 162 0.65 12.29 -8.65
N ARG A 163 0.67 11.09 -9.27
CA ARG A 163 -0.43 10.55 -10.07
C ARG A 163 -1.53 9.83 -9.26
N ALA A 164 -1.42 9.78 -7.94
CA ALA A 164 -2.38 9.14 -7.05
C ALA A 164 -2.56 9.97 -5.76
N LYS A 165 -2.39 11.29 -5.87
CA LYS A 165 -2.43 12.24 -4.76
C LYS A 165 -3.82 12.29 -4.12
N LYS A 166 -4.86 12.48 -4.93
CA LYS A 166 -6.24 12.65 -4.46
C LYS A 166 -6.74 11.41 -3.72
N SER A 167 -6.58 10.24 -4.32
CA SER A 167 -7.04 8.98 -3.73
C SER A 167 -6.28 8.60 -2.46
N THR A 168 -4.98 8.89 -2.39
CA THR A 168 -4.18 8.68 -1.18
C THR A 168 -4.63 9.58 -0.03
N ILE A 169 -4.78 10.90 -0.31
CA ILE A 169 -5.20 11.90 0.69
C ILE A 169 -6.60 11.58 1.20
N GLU A 170 -7.53 11.27 0.31
CA GLU A 170 -8.91 10.95 0.68
C GLU A 170 -8.98 9.71 1.59
N ALA A 171 -8.21 8.66 1.27
CA ALA A 171 -8.15 7.47 2.13
C ALA A 171 -7.58 7.78 3.51
N ALA A 172 -6.50 8.57 3.59
CA ALA A 172 -5.91 9.00 4.85
C ALA A 172 -6.87 9.88 5.67
N LYS A 173 -7.60 10.78 5.00
CA LYS A 173 -8.58 11.67 5.63
C LYS A 173 -9.76 10.90 6.24
N ILE A 174 -10.33 9.95 5.51
CA ILE A 174 -11.44 9.10 6.03
C ILE A 174 -11.00 8.37 7.31
N VAL A 175 -9.80 7.81 7.33
CA VAL A 175 -9.25 7.13 8.51
C VAL A 175 -9.00 8.13 9.65
N HIS A 176 -8.39 9.28 9.35
CA HIS A 176 -8.12 10.33 10.33
C HIS A 176 -9.41 10.84 11.00
N ASP A 177 -10.41 11.20 10.19
CA ASP A 177 -11.65 11.82 10.70
C ASP A 177 -12.42 10.85 11.61
N ALA A 178 -12.53 9.58 11.20
CA ALA A 178 -13.16 8.53 12.02
C ALA A 178 -12.39 8.25 13.31
N ALA A 179 -11.06 8.27 13.26
CA ALA A 179 -10.23 8.08 14.44
C ALA A 179 -10.38 9.26 15.43
N VAL A 180 -10.42 10.49 14.94
CA VAL A 180 -10.62 11.71 15.76
C VAL A 180 -12.01 11.70 16.38
N GLU A 181 -13.05 11.33 15.63
CA GLU A 181 -14.41 11.18 16.16
C GLU A 181 -14.48 10.12 17.29
N ALA A 182 -13.68 9.07 17.18
CA ALA A 182 -13.57 8.03 18.20
C ALA A 182 -12.67 8.42 19.40
N GLY A 183 -12.03 9.60 19.36
CA GLY A 183 -11.25 10.18 20.43
C GLY A 183 -9.73 10.20 20.24
N ALA A 184 -9.21 9.97 19.02
CA ALA A 184 -7.80 10.18 18.72
C ALA A 184 -7.44 11.68 18.74
N PRO A 185 -6.19 12.05 19.06
CA PRO A 185 -5.75 13.43 18.99
C PRO A 185 -5.86 13.98 17.56
N LYS A 186 -6.36 15.22 17.43
CA LYS A 186 -6.41 15.88 16.12
C LYS A 186 -5.01 16.02 15.53
N GLY A 187 -4.87 15.73 14.23
CA GLY A 187 -3.65 15.99 13.49
C GLY A 187 -2.57 14.91 13.57
N PHE A 188 -2.80 13.77 14.19
CA PHE A 188 -1.83 12.67 14.25
C PHE A 188 -1.56 11.98 12.89
N ILE A 189 -2.46 12.15 11.91
CA ILE A 189 -2.25 11.80 10.49
C ILE A 189 -2.11 13.08 9.67
N GLY A 190 -1.07 13.17 8.84
CA GLY A 190 -0.86 14.25 7.89
C GLY A 190 -0.55 13.72 6.50
N TRP A 191 -0.56 14.61 5.52
CA TRP A 191 -0.23 14.32 4.14
C TRP A 191 0.40 15.51 3.45
N VAL A 192 1.13 15.24 2.37
CA VAL A 192 1.68 16.25 1.46
C VAL A 192 0.64 16.57 0.39
N ASP A 193 0.28 17.84 0.26
CA ASP A 193 -0.70 18.30 -0.74
C ASP A 193 -0.05 18.48 -2.13
N GLU A 194 1.22 18.91 -2.18
CA GLU A 194 1.98 19.04 -3.42
C GLU A 194 3.27 18.22 -3.34
N PRO A 195 3.22 16.90 -3.68
CA PRO A 195 4.37 16.02 -3.54
C PRO A 195 5.47 16.36 -4.55
N SER A 196 6.70 16.46 -4.04
CA SER A 196 7.93 16.59 -4.80
C SER A 196 9.00 15.63 -4.29
N PHE A 197 10.05 15.42 -5.07
CA PHE A 197 11.19 14.60 -4.65
C PHE A 197 11.88 15.21 -3.41
N GLU A 198 12.04 16.53 -3.38
CA GLU A 198 12.63 17.27 -2.26
C GLU A 198 11.80 17.09 -0.97
N ILE A 199 10.48 17.29 -1.03
CA ILE A 199 9.58 17.10 0.13
C ILE A 199 9.66 15.64 0.60
N THR A 200 9.63 14.67 -0.31
CA THR A 200 9.69 13.24 0.05
C THR A 200 11.00 12.87 0.74
N THR A 201 12.13 13.37 0.25
CA THR A 201 13.45 13.13 0.88
C THR A 201 13.60 13.87 2.20
N THR A 202 13.00 15.06 2.33
CA THR A 202 12.95 15.78 3.61
C THR A 202 12.11 15.00 4.65
N ILE A 203 10.96 14.42 4.28
CA ILE A 203 10.22 13.52 5.17
C ILE A 203 11.14 12.41 5.70
N MET A 204 11.90 11.77 4.80
CA MET A 204 12.80 10.66 5.17
C MET A 204 13.88 11.07 6.18
N SER A 205 14.30 12.34 6.20
CA SER A 205 15.29 12.84 7.15
C SER A 205 14.70 13.32 8.49
N GLU A 206 13.44 13.77 8.51
CA GLU A 206 12.81 14.40 9.67
C GLU A 206 11.98 13.45 10.55
N VAL A 207 11.56 12.30 10.01
CA VAL A 207 10.74 11.31 10.74
C VAL A 207 11.59 10.32 11.54
N ASP A 208 10.92 9.53 12.38
CA ASP A 208 11.57 8.56 13.28
C ASP A 208 11.71 7.18 12.64
N LEU A 209 10.78 6.80 11.74
CA LEU A 209 10.81 5.55 10.96
C LEU A 209 10.15 5.77 9.59
N ILE A 210 10.72 5.19 8.55
CA ILE A 210 10.23 5.29 7.16
C ILE A 210 9.52 4.00 6.76
N LEU A 211 8.31 4.13 6.21
CA LEU A 211 7.55 3.05 5.56
C LEU A 211 7.49 3.33 4.05
N ALA A 212 8.49 2.91 3.30
CA ALA A 212 8.58 3.19 1.87
C ALA A 212 7.98 2.04 1.04
N THR A 213 6.96 2.34 0.24
CA THR A 213 6.44 1.42 -0.79
C THR A 213 6.57 2.10 -2.15
N GLY A 214 7.41 1.54 -3.03
CA GLY A 214 7.68 2.18 -4.32
C GLY A 214 8.73 1.46 -5.15
N GLY A 215 9.15 2.10 -6.25
CA GLY A 215 10.18 1.55 -7.12
C GLY A 215 11.57 1.49 -6.46
N PRO A 216 12.55 0.77 -7.11
CA PRO A 216 13.88 0.51 -6.53
C PRO A 216 14.60 1.77 -6.06
N GLY A 217 14.52 2.87 -6.83
CA GLY A 217 15.17 4.14 -6.49
C GLY A 217 14.64 4.75 -5.20
N MET A 218 13.32 4.71 -4.99
CA MET A 218 12.70 5.24 -3.78
C MET A 218 13.04 4.41 -2.54
N VAL A 219 13.04 3.09 -2.65
CA VAL A 219 13.44 2.18 -1.57
C VAL A 219 14.92 2.37 -1.22
N LYS A 220 15.79 2.53 -2.23
CA LYS A 220 17.21 2.86 -2.01
C LYS A 220 17.37 4.19 -1.28
N SER A 221 16.61 5.21 -1.66
CA SER A 221 16.64 6.53 -0.97
C SER A 221 16.21 6.39 0.50
N ALA A 222 15.17 5.60 0.79
CA ALA A 222 14.72 5.36 2.16
C ALA A 222 15.82 4.70 3.02
N TYR A 223 16.45 3.63 2.53
CA TYR A 223 17.54 2.96 3.26
C TYR A 223 18.82 3.80 3.37
N SER A 224 19.03 4.74 2.45
CA SER A 224 20.20 5.63 2.46
C SER A 224 19.98 6.93 3.26
N SER A 225 18.79 7.13 3.85
CA SER A 225 18.45 8.36 4.58
C SER A 225 19.13 8.51 5.94
N GLY A 226 19.71 7.42 6.48
CA GLY A 226 20.27 7.39 7.83
C GLY A 226 19.23 7.18 8.93
N LYS A 227 17.95 6.98 8.58
CA LYS A 227 16.85 6.66 9.49
C LYS A 227 16.46 5.18 9.39
N PRO A 228 15.89 4.59 10.43
CA PRO A 228 15.26 3.29 10.32
C PRO A 228 14.23 3.28 9.20
N ALA A 229 14.25 2.25 8.36
CA ALA A 229 13.36 2.16 7.22
C ALA A 229 12.88 0.72 6.98
N VAL A 230 11.59 0.58 6.64
CA VAL A 230 11.00 -0.64 6.10
C VAL A 230 10.61 -0.35 4.66
N GLY A 231 11.40 -0.87 3.72
CA GLY A 231 11.22 -0.65 2.29
C GLY A 231 10.59 -1.86 1.62
N VAL A 232 9.58 -1.60 0.79
CA VAL A 232 8.92 -2.59 -0.08
C VAL A 232 9.14 -2.16 -1.52
N GLY A 233 9.97 -2.92 -2.22
CA GLY A 233 10.32 -2.72 -3.63
C GLY A 233 9.59 -3.68 -4.56
N PRO A 234 10.14 -3.86 -5.80
CA PRO A 234 9.61 -4.80 -6.77
C PRO A 234 9.60 -6.24 -6.25
N GLY A 235 8.52 -6.95 -6.51
CA GLY A 235 8.42 -8.39 -6.28
C GLY A 235 8.76 -9.18 -7.56
N ASN A 236 9.32 -10.36 -7.40
CA ASN A 236 9.52 -11.29 -8.52
C ASN A 236 9.25 -12.72 -8.05
N VAL A 237 7.97 -13.08 -8.03
CA VAL A 237 7.47 -14.33 -7.45
C VAL A 237 7.47 -15.42 -8.51
N PRO A 238 8.27 -16.51 -8.40
CA PRO A 238 8.13 -17.68 -9.21
C PRO A 238 7.10 -18.64 -8.60
N ALA A 239 6.24 -19.24 -9.42
CA ALA A 239 5.36 -20.34 -9.05
C ALA A 239 5.89 -21.64 -9.68
N ILE A 240 6.06 -22.68 -8.90
CA ILE A 240 6.50 -24.00 -9.37
C ILE A 240 5.30 -24.93 -9.35
N ILE A 241 4.98 -25.54 -10.50
CA ILE A 241 3.95 -26.58 -10.60
C ILE A 241 4.66 -27.93 -10.59
N ASP A 242 4.69 -28.58 -9.44
CA ASP A 242 5.29 -29.92 -9.29
C ASP A 242 4.48 -31.01 -10.00
N GLU A 243 5.11 -32.12 -10.40
CA GLU A 243 4.45 -33.24 -11.06
C GLU A 243 3.29 -33.86 -10.24
N SER A 244 3.34 -33.71 -8.92
CA SER A 244 2.29 -34.19 -7.99
C SER A 244 1.12 -33.22 -7.84
N ALA A 245 1.20 -32.00 -8.41
CA ALA A 245 0.17 -30.98 -8.26
C ALA A 245 -1.12 -31.34 -8.99
N ASP A 246 -2.27 -30.91 -8.44
CA ASP A 246 -3.50 -30.82 -9.22
C ASP A 246 -3.38 -29.66 -10.22
N ILE A 247 -3.13 -29.99 -11.48
CA ILE A 247 -2.86 -29.01 -12.54
C ILE A 247 -4.01 -28.00 -12.68
N LYS A 248 -5.27 -28.46 -12.59
CA LYS A 248 -6.43 -27.59 -12.73
C LYS A 248 -6.51 -26.53 -11.63
N THR A 249 -6.27 -26.95 -10.40
CA THR A 249 -6.25 -26.08 -9.23
C THR A 249 -5.06 -25.11 -9.29
N ALA A 250 -3.86 -25.62 -9.59
CA ALA A 250 -2.64 -24.81 -9.70
C ALA A 250 -2.77 -23.71 -10.77
N VAL A 251 -3.15 -24.09 -11.99
CA VAL A 251 -3.34 -23.14 -13.11
C VAL A 251 -4.45 -22.14 -12.80
N SER A 252 -5.57 -22.59 -12.21
CA SER A 252 -6.65 -21.68 -11.82
C SER A 252 -6.18 -20.64 -10.81
N SER A 253 -5.46 -21.05 -9.78
CA SER A 253 -4.96 -20.17 -8.72
C SER A 253 -3.96 -19.15 -9.27
N ILE A 254 -2.99 -19.59 -10.08
CA ILE A 254 -2.01 -18.70 -10.71
C ILE A 254 -2.69 -17.69 -11.63
N LEU A 255 -3.66 -18.13 -12.44
CA LEU A 255 -4.35 -17.27 -13.40
C LEU A 255 -5.22 -16.23 -12.67
N VAL A 256 -5.94 -16.62 -11.62
CA VAL A 256 -6.74 -15.69 -10.80
C VAL A 256 -5.83 -14.66 -10.14
N SER A 257 -4.73 -15.10 -9.51
CA SER A 257 -3.76 -14.22 -8.87
C SER A 257 -3.11 -13.27 -9.87
N LYS A 258 -2.66 -13.77 -11.03
CA LYS A 258 -1.99 -12.96 -12.05
C LYS A 258 -2.91 -11.97 -12.75
N SER A 259 -4.20 -12.27 -12.90
CA SER A 259 -5.17 -11.37 -13.53
C SER A 259 -5.82 -10.38 -12.55
N PHE A 260 -5.68 -10.60 -11.23
CA PHE A 260 -6.25 -9.73 -10.20
C PHE A 260 -5.71 -8.31 -10.31
N ASP A 261 -6.60 -7.34 -10.38
CA ASP A 261 -6.30 -5.91 -10.59
C ASP A 261 -5.33 -5.67 -11.79
N ASN A 262 -5.49 -6.45 -12.86
CA ASN A 262 -4.59 -6.49 -14.00
C ASN A 262 -3.12 -6.76 -13.60
N GLY A 263 -2.88 -7.67 -12.68
CA GLY A 263 -1.54 -8.06 -12.23
C GLY A 263 -0.81 -7.01 -11.39
N MET A 264 -1.52 -6.05 -10.84
CA MET A 264 -0.96 -4.88 -10.15
C MET A 264 -0.75 -5.12 -8.65
N ILE A 265 -0.31 -6.30 -8.28
CA ILE A 265 0.16 -6.65 -6.94
C ILE A 265 1.61 -7.09 -7.03
N CYS A 266 2.49 -6.51 -6.21
CA CYS A 266 3.90 -6.91 -6.14
C CYS A 266 4.10 -8.37 -5.67
N ALA A 267 3.09 -8.99 -5.06
CA ALA A 267 3.06 -10.39 -4.65
C ALA A 267 2.49 -11.33 -5.74
N SER A 268 2.06 -10.82 -6.92
CA SER A 268 1.57 -11.67 -8.00
C SER A 268 2.71 -12.42 -8.68
N GLU A 269 2.41 -13.61 -9.21
CA GLU A 269 3.38 -14.43 -9.91
C GLU A 269 3.95 -13.70 -11.13
N GLN A 270 5.27 -13.70 -11.27
CA GLN A 270 5.96 -13.15 -12.44
C GLN A 270 6.38 -14.23 -13.40
N SER A 271 6.55 -15.45 -12.90
CA SER A 271 6.90 -16.63 -13.71
C SER A 271 6.23 -17.90 -13.19
N VAL A 272 6.04 -18.87 -14.09
CA VAL A 272 5.66 -20.23 -13.75
C VAL A 272 6.72 -21.19 -14.29
N ILE A 273 7.17 -22.11 -13.45
CA ILE A 273 8.19 -23.12 -13.77
C ILE A 273 7.50 -24.47 -13.78
N VAL A 274 7.63 -25.19 -14.87
CA VAL A 274 6.89 -26.44 -15.11
C VAL A 274 7.82 -27.53 -15.60
N PRO A 275 7.85 -28.73 -14.95
CA PRO A 275 8.59 -29.89 -15.43
C PRO A 275 8.18 -30.30 -16.85
N GLU A 276 9.16 -30.70 -17.66
CA GLU A 276 8.92 -31.07 -19.06
C GLU A 276 7.81 -32.11 -19.23
N LYS A 277 7.71 -33.06 -18.31
CA LYS A 277 6.75 -34.16 -18.34
C LYS A 277 5.28 -33.70 -18.33
N ILE A 278 4.96 -32.63 -17.63
CA ILE A 278 3.58 -32.09 -17.51
C ILE A 278 3.38 -30.76 -18.26
N TYR A 279 4.41 -30.29 -18.96
CA TYR A 279 4.45 -28.96 -19.56
C TYR A 279 3.28 -28.71 -20.53
N GLU A 280 3.03 -29.64 -21.46
CA GLU A 280 1.97 -29.49 -22.45
C GLU A 280 0.57 -29.57 -21.85
N GLU A 281 0.40 -30.35 -20.77
CA GLU A 281 -0.87 -30.42 -20.04
C GLU A 281 -1.15 -29.10 -19.33
N VAL A 282 -0.18 -28.54 -18.62
CA VAL A 282 -0.27 -27.23 -17.96
C VAL A 282 -0.55 -26.13 -18.98
N LYS A 283 0.15 -26.12 -20.11
CA LYS A 283 -0.04 -25.17 -21.20
C LYS A 283 -1.47 -25.24 -21.78
N LYS A 284 -1.99 -26.45 -21.98
CA LYS A 284 -3.36 -26.67 -22.43
C LYS A 284 -4.39 -26.14 -21.44
N GLU A 285 -4.16 -26.34 -20.15
CA GLU A 285 -5.07 -25.85 -19.09
C GLU A 285 -5.04 -24.32 -19.01
N PHE A 286 -3.88 -23.66 -19.14
CA PHE A 286 -3.80 -22.20 -19.21
C PHE A 286 -4.59 -21.65 -20.41
N LYS A 287 -4.43 -22.25 -21.59
CA LYS A 287 -5.19 -21.86 -22.81
C LYS A 287 -6.69 -22.02 -22.60
N TYR A 288 -7.11 -23.16 -22.04
CA TYR A 288 -8.52 -23.41 -21.74
C TYR A 288 -9.14 -22.36 -20.83
N ARG A 289 -8.36 -21.79 -19.91
CA ARG A 289 -8.80 -20.75 -18.97
C ARG A 289 -8.62 -19.33 -19.47
N GLY A 290 -8.24 -19.13 -20.72
CA GLY A 290 -8.18 -17.81 -21.34
C GLY A 290 -6.81 -17.14 -21.32
N ALA A 291 -5.73 -17.89 -21.13
CA ALA A 291 -4.38 -17.37 -21.35
C ALA A 291 -4.04 -17.40 -22.86
N TYR A 292 -3.43 -16.33 -23.35
CA TYR A 292 -2.87 -16.24 -24.68
C TYR A 292 -1.37 -16.56 -24.64
N PHE A 293 -0.94 -17.56 -25.40
CA PHE A 293 0.47 -17.91 -25.54
C PHE A 293 1.06 -17.22 -26.77
N LEU A 294 2.07 -16.41 -26.54
CA LEU A 294 2.81 -15.74 -27.59
C LEU A 294 3.64 -16.74 -28.41
N ASN A 295 3.70 -16.56 -29.73
CA ASN A 295 4.73 -17.19 -30.53
C ASN A 295 6.08 -16.47 -30.36
N LYS A 296 7.15 -16.97 -30.95
CA LYS A 296 8.52 -16.45 -30.77
C LYS A 296 8.66 -14.99 -31.21
N GLU A 297 8.04 -14.59 -32.32
CA GLU A 297 8.06 -13.21 -32.82
C GLU A 297 7.26 -12.27 -31.90
N GLU A 298 6.08 -12.70 -31.47
CA GLU A 298 5.22 -11.97 -30.55
C GLU A 298 5.88 -11.81 -29.17
N THR A 299 6.59 -12.85 -28.67
CA THR A 299 7.34 -12.78 -27.40
C THR A 299 8.39 -11.68 -27.46
N GLN A 300 9.15 -11.59 -28.56
CA GLN A 300 10.11 -10.50 -28.72
C GLN A 300 9.43 -9.13 -28.72
N LYS A 301 8.36 -8.94 -29.49
CA LYS A 301 7.63 -7.67 -29.56
C LYS A 301 7.04 -7.25 -28.20
N VAL A 302 6.49 -8.19 -27.44
CA VAL A 302 5.96 -7.92 -26.11
C VAL A 302 7.12 -7.64 -25.13
N GLY A 303 8.24 -8.35 -25.24
CA GLY A 303 9.45 -8.09 -24.46
C GLY A 303 9.94 -6.64 -24.62
N ASP A 304 9.98 -6.12 -25.84
CA ASP A 304 10.39 -4.75 -26.16
C ASP A 304 9.47 -3.68 -25.52
N VAL A 305 8.25 -4.06 -25.14
CA VAL A 305 7.27 -3.18 -24.47
C VAL A 305 7.35 -3.30 -22.94
N ILE A 306 7.79 -4.44 -22.40
CA ILE A 306 7.90 -4.66 -20.94
C ILE A 306 8.95 -3.72 -20.34
N LEU A 307 10.14 -3.66 -20.92
CA LEU A 307 11.23 -2.82 -20.45
C LEU A 307 11.53 -1.71 -21.47
N ILE A 308 11.69 -0.48 -20.97
CA ILE A 308 12.18 0.65 -21.73
C ILE A 308 13.45 1.18 -21.05
N ASN A 309 14.57 1.17 -21.75
CA ASN A 309 15.88 1.56 -21.20
C ASN A 309 16.24 0.79 -19.91
N GLY A 310 15.92 -0.49 -19.85
CA GLY A 310 16.20 -1.35 -18.69
C GLY A 310 15.28 -1.14 -17.48
N ALA A 311 14.26 -0.30 -17.59
CA ALA A 311 13.28 -0.07 -16.54
C ALA A 311 11.87 -0.51 -16.96
N LEU A 312 11.05 -0.92 -16.00
CA LEU A 312 9.65 -1.28 -16.26
C LEU A 312 8.89 -0.13 -16.94
N ASN A 313 8.25 -0.44 -18.05
CA ASN A 313 7.41 0.50 -18.77
C ASN A 313 6.15 0.86 -17.97
N ALA A 314 6.09 2.06 -17.43
CA ALA A 314 4.95 2.52 -16.64
C ALA A 314 3.61 2.51 -17.40
N LYS A 315 3.62 2.44 -18.75
CA LYS A 315 2.39 2.44 -19.57
C LYS A 315 1.67 1.09 -19.59
N ILE A 316 2.37 -0.01 -19.27
CA ILE A 316 1.74 -1.34 -19.20
C ILE A 316 1.18 -1.66 -17.83
N VAL A 317 1.59 -0.91 -16.80
CA VAL A 317 1.22 -1.19 -15.41
C VAL A 317 -0.30 -1.08 -15.24
N GLY A 318 -0.90 -2.18 -14.77
CA GLY A 318 -2.35 -2.26 -14.51
C GLY A 318 -3.23 -2.23 -15.77
N GLN A 319 -2.65 -2.39 -16.97
CA GLN A 319 -3.41 -2.44 -18.23
C GLN A 319 -3.88 -3.86 -18.54
N PRO A 320 -5.04 -4.02 -19.20
CA PRO A 320 -5.52 -5.32 -19.67
C PRO A 320 -4.56 -5.98 -20.69
N ALA A 321 -4.56 -7.31 -20.74
CA ALA A 321 -3.68 -8.09 -21.62
C ALA A 321 -3.74 -7.64 -23.09
N HIS A 322 -4.93 -7.46 -23.64
CA HIS A 322 -5.11 -7.05 -25.06
C HIS A 322 -4.58 -5.64 -25.34
N VAL A 323 -4.60 -4.73 -24.35
CA VAL A 323 -4.05 -3.38 -24.50
C VAL A 323 -2.52 -3.44 -24.58
N ILE A 324 -1.88 -4.27 -23.74
CA ILE A 324 -0.43 -4.48 -23.77
C ILE A 324 0.02 -5.12 -25.07
N ALA A 325 -0.70 -6.18 -25.53
CA ALA A 325 -0.44 -6.81 -26.81
C ALA A 325 -0.53 -5.80 -27.96
N LYS A 326 -1.56 -4.97 -27.98
CA LYS A 326 -1.73 -3.92 -28.99
C LYS A 326 -0.58 -2.90 -28.99
N MET A 327 -0.07 -2.53 -27.80
CA MET A 327 1.13 -1.65 -27.71
C MET A 327 2.35 -2.30 -28.37
N ALA A 328 2.46 -3.63 -28.32
CA ALA A 328 3.51 -4.41 -28.94
C ALA A 328 3.26 -4.71 -30.44
N GLY A 329 2.12 -4.24 -31.01
CA GLY A 329 1.72 -4.58 -32.38
C GLY A 329 1.32 -6.05 -32.55
N VAL A 330 0.76 -6.67 -31.49
CA VAL A 330 0.27 -8.03 -31.47
C VAL A 330 -1.25 -8.02 -31.26
N ASP A 331 -1.99 -8.71 -32.11
CA ASP A 331 -3.44 -8.84 -31.99
C ASP A 331 -3.80 -10.13 -31.24
N ILE A 332 -4.49 -9.98 -30.11
CA ILE A 332 -4.99 -11.10 -29.29
C ILE A 332 -6.50 -10.92 -29.01
N PRO A 333 -7.24 -11.99 -28.71
CA PRO A 333 -8.63 -11.89 -28.29
C PRO A 333 -8.78 -10.93 -27.09
N LYS A 334 -9.80 -10.07 -27.13
CA LYS A 334 -10.04 -9.06 -26.08
C LYS A 334 -10.31 -9.68 -24.71
N GLU A 335 -10.89 -10.86 -24.69
CA GLU A 335 -11.20 -11.69 -23.53
C GLU A 335 -9.99 -12.39 -22.93
N SER A 336 -8.81 -12.29 -23.54
CA SER A 336 -7.58 -12.88 -23.00
C SER A 336 -7.28 -12.30 -21.62
N ARG A 337 -7.21 -13.19 -20.62
CA ARG A 337 -7.01 -12.78 -19.21
C ARG A 337 -5.56 -12.42 -18.92
N ILE A 338 -4.63 -13.22 -19.42
CA ILE A 338 -3.18 -13.01 -19.31
C ILE A 338 -2.48 -13.35 -20.63
N ILE A 339 -1.29 -12.79 -20.80
CA ILE A 339 -0.35 -13.13 -21.88
C ILE A 339 0.77 -13.96 -21.26
N ILE A 340 1.13 -15.08 -21.94
CA ILE A 340 2.24 -15.92 -21.51
C ILE A 340 3.31 -15.94 -22.61
N GLY A 341 4.54 -15.57 -22.22
CA GLY A 341 5.75 -15.77 -23.01
C GLY A 341 6.50 -17.02 -22.53
N GLU A 342 6.79 -17.94 -23.46
CA GLU A 342 7.68 -19.07 -23.20
C GLU A 342 9.12 -18.58 -23.39
N VAL A 343 9.91 -18.58 -22.31
CA VAL A 343 11.27 -18.07 -22.27
C VAL A 343 12.20 -19.05 -21.56
N GLU A 344 13.49 -18.96 -21.88
CA GLU A 344 14.52 -19.87 -21.34
C GLU A 344 15.49 -19.14 -20.39
N SER A 345 15.77 -17.86 -20.68
CA SER A 345 16.71 -17.07 -19.85
C SER A 345 16.03 -16.43 -18.65
N VAL A 346 16.80 -16.37 -17.55
CA VAL A 346 16.47 -15.62 -16.33
C VAL A 346 17.45 -14.45 -16.12
N ASP A 347 18.26 -14.15 -17.13
CA ASP A 347 19.24 -13.09 -17.06
C ASP A 347 18.59 -11.71 -16.94
N ILE A 348 19.35 -10.74 -16.43
CA ILE A 348 18.88 -9.36 -16.25
C ILE A 348 18.43 -8.69 -17.58
N GLY A 349 18.91 -9.21 -18.70
CA GLY A 349 18.51 -8.74 -20.03
C GLY A 349 17.19 -9.34 -20.54
N GLU A 350 16.62 -10.35 -19.88
CA GLU A 350 15.36 -10.98 -20.28
C GLU A 350 14.15 -10.21 -19.72
N PRO A 351 13.36 -9.52 -20.57
CA PRO A 351 12.26 -8.69 -20.08
C PRO A 351 11.20 -9.47 -19.30
N PHE A 352 10.94 -10.72 -19.67
CA PHE A 352 9.95 -11.57 -18.99
C PHE A 352 10.41 -12.04 -17.61
N ALA A 353 11.72 -11.98 -17.32
CA ALA A 353 12.26 -12.35 -16.01
C ALA A 353 12.05 -11.29 -14.92
N HIS A 354 11.61 -10.07 -15.28
CA HIS A 354 11.39 -8.97 -14.36
C HIS A 354 9.98 -8.90 -13.78
N GLU A 355 9.79 -8.05 -12.74
CA GLU A 355 8.47 -7.63 -12.32
C GLU A 355 7.77 -6.85 -13.44
N LYS A 356 6.50 -7.19 -13.71
CA LYS A 356 5.76 -6.61 -14.84
C LYS A 356 4.55 -5.78 -14.41
N LEU A 357 4.05 -5.94 -13.17
CA LEU A 357 2.85 -5.26 -12.64
C LEU A 357 1.70 -5.19 -13.65
N SER A 358 1.51 -6.28 -14.38
CA SER A 358 0.59 -6.41 -15.50
C SER A 358 0.23 -7.87 -15.73
N PRO A 359 -0.82 -8.22 -16.50
CA PRO A 359 -1.22 -9.59 -16.76
C PRO A 359 -0.30 -10.27 -17.82
N VAL A 360 1.01 -10.14 -17.64
CA VAL A 360 2.05 -10.79 -18.45
C VAL A 360 2.85 -11.73 -17.59
N LEU A 361 2.95 -12.99 -17.99
CA LEU A 361 3.59 -14.08 -17.23
C LEU A 361 4.69 -14.74 -18.07
N ALA A 362 5.82 -15.05 -17.48
CA ALA A 362 6.82 -15.92 -18.06
C ALA A 362 6.48 -17.40 -17.79
N MET A 363 6.73 -18.30 -18.75
CA MET A 363 6.64 -19.74 -18.52
C MET A 363 7.96 -20.40 -18.90
N TYR A 364 8.53 -21.11 -17.92
CA TYR A 364 9.79 -21.84 -18.04
C TYR A 364 9.55 -23.35 -18.03
N LYS A 365 10.30 -24.06 -18.86
CA LYS A 365 10.38 -25.53 -18.83
C LYS A 365 11.60 -25.95 -18.01
N SER A 366 11.44 -26.85 -17.04
CA SER A 366 12.52 -27.41 -16.22
C SER A 366 12.69 -28.91 -16.43
#